data_330dfdb85ec019e72f50ef44a0274961
#
_entry.id   330dfdb85ec019e72f50ef44a0274961
#
_cell.length_a   1.000
_cell.length_b   1.000
_cell.length_c   1.000
_cell.angle_alpha   90.00
_cell.angle_beta   90.00
_cell.angle_gamma   90.00
#
_symmetry.space_group_name_H-M   'P 1'
#
loop_
_entity.id
_entity.type
_entity.pdbx_description
1 polymer ?
#
loop_
_entity_poly.entity_id
_entity_poly.type
_entity_poly.pdbx_seq_one_letter_code
_entity_poly.pdbx_strand_id
1 'polypeptide(L)'
;IQGYISTLLDGGLEDELINRKYLERAEKSIDRLINIVNDLDTISKLESSMNKLDLEKFDVVALAKEIAEQAEMEADRKEIRISVKGTDNLPSPFWVLADKHYIGQVFVNLIINSIRYGKEGGQTRIRFRDMLDKILIEVEDNGSGIAKEDLPRVFERFYRTDKGRSREQGGTGLGLAIVKHIVEAHGERITVRSELGVGSTFSFTLKKVNLQEMK
;
A
#
# COMPACT_ATOMS: atom_id res chain seq x y z
N ILE A 1 2.96 24.76 0.35
CA ILE A 1 2.53 25.33 -0.93
C ILE A 1 2.63 26.84 -0.84
N GLN A 2 1.87 27.50 0.02
CA GLN A 2 1.84 28.97 0.13
C GLN A 2 3.23 29.59 0.21
N GLY A 3 4.13 29.08 1.05
CA GLY A 3 5.50 29.59 1.16
C GLY A 3 6.30 29.49 -0.15
N TYR A 4 6.14 28.40 -0.93
CA TYR A 4 6.82 28.27 -2.24
C TYR A 4 6.29 29.31 -3.24
N ILE A 5 4.99 29.53 -3.30
CA ILE A 5 4.34 30.50 -4.17
C ILE A 5 4.75 31.93 -3.74
N SER A 6 4.74 32.22 -2.42
CA SER A 6 5.17 33.53 -1.91
C SER A 6 6.62 33.85 -2.33
N THR A 7 7.55 32.90 -2.15
CA THR A 7 8.95 33.08 -2.56
C THR A 7 9.08 33.35 -4.06
N LEU A 8 8.26 32.68 -4.89
CA LEU A 8 8.27 32.92 -6.34
C LEU A 8 7.75 34.33 -6.69
N LEU A 9 6.69 34.78 -6.01
CA LEU A 9 6.11 36.12 -6.22
C LEU A 9 7.04 37.24 -5.71
N ASP A 10 7.84 36.96 -4.66
CA ASP A 10 8.78 37.91 -4.05
C ASP A 10 10.11 38.00 -4.83
N GLY A 11 10.10 37.72 -6.15
CA GLY A 11 11.25 37.83 -7.05
C GLY A 11 11.89 36.49 -7.44
N GLY A 12 11.46 35.37 -6.87
CA GLY A 12 11.97 34.04 -7.21
C GLY A 12 11.61 33.57 -8.62
N LEU A 13 10.64 34.20 -9.30
CA LEU A 13 10.26 33.90 -10.69
C LEU A 13 11.38 34.25 -11.67
N GLU A 14 12.15 35.32 -11.38
CA GLU A 14 13.22 35.81 -12.23
C GLU A 14 14.53 35.04 -12.02
N ASP A 15 14.63 34.23 -10.95
CA ASP A 15 15.80 33.40 -10.65
C ASP A 15 15.60 31.99 -11.20
N GLU A 16 16.28 31.68 -12.31
CA GLU A 16 16.20 30.37 -12.99
C GLU A 16 16.62 29.19 -12.11
N LEU A 17 17.45 29.41 -11.06
CA LEU A 17 17.90 28.35 -10.17
C LEU A 17 16.82 27.92 -9.16
N ILE A 18 15.93 28.83 -8.81
CA ILE A 18 14.92 28.59 -7.79
C ILE A 18 13.50 28.46 -8.35
N ASN A 19 13.14 29.15 -9.44
CA ASN A 19 11.77 29.17 -9.95
C ASN A 19 11.26 27.75 -10.24
N ARG A 20 11.98 26.97 -11.04
CA ARG A 20 11.61 25.59 -11.39
C ARG A 20 11.55 24.70 -10.15
N LYS A 21 12.53 24.78 -9.27
CA LYS A 21 12.61 23.99 -8.04
C LYS A 21 11.44 24.27 -7.09
N TYR A 22 10.99 25.52 -6.97
CA TYR A 22 9.87 25.88 -6.10
C TYR A 22 8.54 25.51 -6.74
N LEU A 23 8.39 25.59 -8.07
CA LEU A 23 7.21 25.10 -8.79
C LEU A 23 7.06 23.58 -8.63
N GLU A 24 8.13 22.81 -8.84
CA GLU A 24 8.12 21.35 -8.65
C GLU A 24 7.78 20.95 -7.20
N ARG A 25 8.24 21.74 -6.21
CA ARG A 25 7.87 21.51 -4.80
C ARG A 25 6.42 21.87 -4.50
N ALA A 26 5.89 22.91 -5.12
CA ALA A 26 4.49 23.27 -5.00
C ALA A 26 3.59 22.18 -5.62
N GLU A 27 3.92 21.72 -6.84
CA GLU A 27 3.24 20.63 -7.53
C GLU A 27 3.21 19.36 -6.67
N LYS A 28 4.36 18.85 -6.21
CA LYS A 28 4.44 17.68 -5.31
C LYS A 28 3.60 17.85 -4.03
N SER A 29 3.47 19.08 -3.54
CA SER A 29 2.67 19.35 -2.35
C SER A 29 1.16 19.33 -2.66
N ILE A 30 0.76 19.74 -3.86
CA ILE A 30 -0.61 19.65 -4.36
C ILE A 30 -0.98 18.17 -4.56
N ASP A 31 -0.16 17.39 -5.26
CA ASP A 31 -0.38 15.97 -5.47
C ASP A 31 -0.56 15.23 -4.14
N ARG A 32 0.26 15.58 -3.15
CA ARG A 32 0.12 15.02 -1.80
C ARG A 32 -1.22 15.38 -1.17
N LEU A 33 -1.73 16.60 -1.33
CA LEU A 33 -3.04 16.99 -0.80
C LEU A 33 -4.17 16.24 -1.51
N ILE A 34 -4.09 16.09 -2.82
CA ILE A 34 -5.06 15.31 -3.61
C ILE A 34 -5.10 13.88 -3.09
N ASN A 35 -3.93 13.25 -2.88
CA ASN A 35 -3.86 11.89 -2.36
C ASN A 35 -4.45 11.77 -0.95
N ILE A 36 -4.20 12.75 -0.06
CA ILE A 36 -4.79 12.77 1.29
C ILE A 36 -6.32 12.87 1.23
N VAL A 37 -6.86 13.73 0.35
CA VAL A 37 -8.31 13.88 0.19
C VAL A 37 -8.94 12.60 -0.32
N ASN A 38 -8.35 11.95 -1.34
CA ASN A 38 -8.81 10.68 -1.88
C ASN A 38 -8.73 9.55 -0.84
N ASP A 39 -7.66 9.50 -0.07
CA ASP A 39 -7.46 8.54 1.02
C ASP A 39 -8.54 8.70 2.10
N LEU A 40 -8.85 9.95 2.50
CA LEU A 40 -9.89 10.25 3.48
C LEU A 40 -11.29 9.94 2.95
N ASP A 41 -11.57 10.24 1.69
CA ASP A 41 -12.84 9.89 1.04
C ASP A 41 -13.05 8.37 1.02
N THR A 42 -12.00 7.60 0.68
CA THR A 42 -12.01 6.14 0.73
C THR A 42 -12.35 5.62 2.13
N ILE A 43 -11.67 6.12 3.16
CA ILE A 43 -11.93 5.73 4.54
C ILE A 43 -13.37 6.09 4.94
N SER A 44 -13.83 7.31 4.63
CA SER A 44 -15.19 7.77 4.92
C SER A 44 -16.26 6.90 4.27
N LYS A 45 -16.04 6.50 3.01
CA LYS A 45 -16.93 5.58 2.29
C LYS A 45 -16.99 4.19 2.94
N LEU A 46 -15.86 3.65 3.38
CA LEU A 46 -15.79 2.34 4.03
C LEU A 46 -16.39 2.34 5.44
N GLU A 47 -16.33 3.47 6.16
CA GLU A 47 -16.94 3.63 7.50
C GLU A 47 -18.44 3.87 7.45
N SER A 48 -18.94 4.43 6.35
CA SER A 48 -20.37 4.64 6.18
C SER A 48 -21.05 3.32 5.87
N SER A 49 -22.02 2.92 6.70
CA SER A 49 -22.84 1.71 6.51
C SER A 49 -23.64 1.70 5.18
N MET A 50 -23.55 2.75 4.39
CA MET A 50 -24.25 2.92 3.11
C MET A 50 -23.50 2.33 1.91
N ASN A 51 -22.18 2.12 1.99
CA ASN A 51 -21.44 1.54 0.87
C ASN A 51 -21.37 0.03 1.00
N LYS A 52 -22.16 -0.66 0.21
CA LYS A 52 -22.01 -2.10 0.00
C LYS A 52 -20.79 -2.33 -0.86
N LEU A 53 -19.89 -3.23 -0.42
CA LEU A 53 -18.82 -3.74 -1.25
C LEU A 53 -19.40 -4.38 -2.53
N ASP A 54 -18.79 -4.13 -3.66
CA ASP A 54 -19.11 -4.79 -4.91
C ASP A 54 -18.33 -6.12 -4.98
N LEU A 55 -18.90 -7.15 -4.33
CA LEU A 55 -18.26 -8.45 -4.21
C LEU A 55 -18.34 -9.21 -5.52
N GLU A 56 -17.20 -9.51 -6.11
CA GLU A 56 -17.07 -10.33 -7.30
C GLU A 56 -16.07 -11.49 -7.10
N LYS A 57 -16.17 -12.49 -7.98
CA LYS A 57 -15.26 -13.64 -8.00
C LYS A 57 -14.10 -13.35 -8.94
N PHE A 58 -12.86 -13.38 -8.43
CA PHE A 58 -11.66 -13.15 -9.23
C PHE A 58 -10.45 -13.94 -8.72
N ASP A 59 -9.45 -14.10 -9.56
CA ASP A 59 -8.15 -14.68 -9.19
C ASP A 59 -7.29 -13.63 -8.50
N VAL A 60 -7.10 -13.76 -7.20
CA VAL A 60 -6.32 -12.83 -6.38
C VAL A 60 -4.81 -12.85 -6.72
N VAL A 61 -4.30 -13.97 -7.24
CA VAL A 61 -2.90 -14.07 -7.68
C VAL A 61 -2.68 -13.26 -8.96
N ALA A 62 -3.62 -13.34 -9.90
CA ALA A 62 -3.57 -12.56 -11.15
C ALA A 62 -3.61 -11.05 -10.83
N LEU A 63 -4.52 -10.61 -9.94
CA LEU A 63 -4.59 -9.22 -9.51
C LEU A 63 -3.27 -8.74 -8.85
N ALA A 64 -2.69 -9.56 -7.97
CA ALA A 64 -1.42 -9.20 -7.32
C ALA A 64 -0.25 -9.09 -8.31
N LYS A 65 -0.22 -9.94 -9.35
CA LYS A 65 0.78 -9.85 -10.43
C LYS A 65 0.63 -8.57 -11.23
N GLU A 66 -0.59 -8.23 -11.64
CA GLU A 66 -0.89 -7.00 -12.38
C GLU A 66 -0.39 -5.76 -11.61
N ILE A 67 -0.67 -5.69 -10.30
CA ILE A 67 -0.25 -4.55 -9.48
C ILE A 67 1.27 -4.57 -9.23
N ALA A 68 1.88 -5.74 -9.08
CA ALA A 68 3.33 -5.86 -8.94
C ALA A 68 4.05 -5.33 -10.20
N GLU A 69 3.57 -5.68 -11.41
CA GLU A 69 4.08 -5.17 -12.69
C GLU A 69 3.97 -3.64 -12.79
N GLN A 70 2.84 -3.07 -12.36
CA GLN A 70 2.67 -1.61 -12.33
C GLN A 70 3.66 -0.90 -11.39
N ALA A 71 4.13 -1.58 -10.35
CA ALA A 71 5.07 -1.03 -9.39
C ALA A 71 6.55 -1.26 -9.75
N GLU A 72 6.86 -2.02 -10.82
CA GLU A 72 8.24 -2.38 -11.22
C GLU A 72 9.11 -1.15 -11.44
N MET A 73 8.62 -0.13 -12.16
CA MET A 73 9.40 1.09 -12.41
C MET A 73 9.84 1.80 -11.13
N GLU A 74 9.02 1.77 -10.07
CA GLU A 74 9.37 2.38 -8.78
C GLU A 74 10.31 1.48 -7.98
N ALA A 75 10.14 0.17 -8.07
CA ALA A 75 11.00 -0.83 -7.44
C ALA A 75 12.41 -0.81 -8.05
N ASP A 76 12.53 -0.71 -9.37
CA ASP A 76 13.81 -0.67 -10.10
C ASP A 76 14.68 0.51 -9.71
N ARG A 77 14.09 1.66 -9.37
CA ARG A 77 14.84 2.83 -8.86
C ARG A 77 15.62 2.57 -7.58
N LYS A 78 15.23 1.54 -6.84
CA LYS A 78 15.89 1.08 -5.60
C LYS A 78 16.45 -0.34 -5.73
N GLU A 79 16.48 -0.90 -6.95
CA GLU A 79 16.92 -2.27 -7.22
C GLU A 79 16.14 -3.30 -6.39
N ILE A 80 14.89 -3.03 -6.02
CA ILE A 80 14.04 -3.92 -5.24
C ILE A 80 13.37 -4.92 -6.17
N ARG A 81 13.57 -6.22 -5.90
CA ARG A 81 12.90 -7.28 -6.65
C ARG A 81 11.55 -7.61 -6.06
N ILE A 82 10.48 -7.49 -6.85
CA ILE A 82 9.14 -7.94 -6.47
C ILE A 82 8.92 -9.37 -6.98
N SER A 83 8.37 -10.24 -6.15
CA SER A 83 8.02 -11.60 -6.54
C SER A 83 6.65 -12.01 -6.00
N VAL A 84 5.81 -12.54 -6.89
CA VAL A 84 4.49 -13.08 -6.57
C VAL A 84 4.57 -14.60 -6.69
N LYS A 85 4.47 -15.30 -5.55
CA LYS A 85 4.56 -16.77 -5.49
C LYS A 85 3.24 -17.33 -4.96
N GLY A 86 2.59 -18.18 -5.76
CA GLY A 86 1.67 -19.17 -5.23
C GLY A 86 2.42 -20.16 -4.31
N THR A 87 1.71 -20.97 -3.53
CA THR A 87 2.34 -22.07 -2.78
C THR A 87 2.93 -23.07 -3.76
N ASP A 88 4.13 -23.56 -3.45
CA ASP A 88 4.93 -24.45 -4.32
C ASP A 88 4.21 -25.77 -4.70
N ASN A 89 3.03 -26.07 -4.13
CA ASN A 89 2.28 -27.31 -4.35
C ASN A 89 0.80 -27.14 -4.69
N LEU A 90 0.28 -25.90 -4.90
CA LEU A 90 -1.12 -25.69 -5.23
C LEU A 90 -1.24 -24.97 -6.58
N PRO A 91 -2.09 -25.48 -7.48
CA PRO A 91 -2.32 -24.83 -8.77
C PRO A 91 -2.99 -23.45 -8.54
N SER A 92 -2.37 -22.40 -9.05
CA SER A 92 -3.08 -21.16 -9.36
C SER A 92 -4.14 -21.48 -10.44
N PRO A 93 -5.34 -20.91 -10.40
CA PRO A 93 -5.77 -19.69 -9.73
C PRO A 93 -6.31 -19.87 -8.30
N PHE A 94 -6.17 -18.82 -7.47
CA PHE A 94 -6.86 -18.70 -6.19
C PHE A 94 -8.06 -17.77 -6.31
N TRP A 95 -9.24 -18.38 -6.41
CA TRP A 95 -10.50 -17.64 -6.53
C TRP A 95 -11.00 -17.15 -5.17
N VAL A 96 -11.26 -15.86 -5.06
CA VAL A 96 -11.80 -15.21 -3.85
C VAL A 96 -13.09 -14.47 -4.19
N LEU A 97 -13.93 -14.25 -3.16
CA LEU A 97 -15.09 -13.39 -3.22
C LEU A 97 -14.79 -12.11 -2.43
N ALA A 98 -14.53 -11.03 -3.13
CA ALA A 98 -14.15 -9.75 -2.54
C ALA A 98 -14.43 -8.60 -3.52
N ASP A 99 -14.31 -7.37 -3.06
CA ASP A 99 -14.31 -6.20 -3.93
C ASP A 99 -12.91 -6.04 -4.56
N LYS A 100 -12.82 -6.35 -5.86
CA LYS A 100 -11.55 -6.36 -6.60
C LYS A 100 -10.84 -5.03 -6.60
N HIS A 101 -11.60 -3.92 -6.70
CA HIS A 101 -11.04 -2.57 -6.69
C HIS A 101 -10.37 -2.26 -5.34
N TYR A 102 -11.06 -2.52 -4.24
CA TYR A 102 -10.51 -2.30 -2.90
C TYR A 102 -9.36 -3.24 -2.56
N ILE A 103 -9.43 -4.52 -2.97
CA ILE A 103 -8.30 -5.44 -2.78
C ILE A 103 -7.09 -5.02 -3.62
N GLY A 104 -7.31 -4.49 -4.83
CA GLY A 104 -6.26 -3.84 -5.61
C GLY A 104 -5.58 -2.72 -4.83
N GLN A 105 -6.37 -1.86 -4.18
CA GLN A 105 -5.83 -0.78 -3.34
C GLN A 105 -5.04 -1.29 -2.12
N VAL A 106 -5.43 -2.43 -1.54
CA VAL A 106 -4.63 -3.10 -0.49
C VAL A 106 -3.25 -3.47 -1.02
N PHE A 107 -3.18 -4.15 -2.18
CA PHE A 107 -1.89 -4.51 -2.78
C PHE A 107 -1.03 -3.29 -3.12
N VAL A 108 -1.61 -2.26 -3.75
CA VAL A 108 -0.89 -1.00 -4.05
C VAL A 108 -0.27 -0.43 -2.78
N ASN A 109 -1.04 -0.27 -1.70
CA ASN A 109 -0.54 0.31 -0.46
C ASN A 109 0.58 -0.53 0.18
N LEU A 110 0.43 -1.87 0.21
CA LEU A 110 1.43 -2.74 0.82
C LEU A 110 2.71 -2.82 -0.02
N ILE A 111 2.60 -2.92 -1.35
CA ILE A 111 3.75 -2.96 -2.28
C ILE A 111 4.50 -1.62 -2.25
N ILE A 112 3.81 -0.49 -2.36
CA ILE A 112 4.46 0.83 -2.28
C ILE A 112 5.13 1.05 -0.93
N ASN A 113 4.53 0.59 0.17
CA ASN A 113 5.18 0.63 1.48
C ASN A 113 6.45 -0.23 1.51
N SER A 114 6.42 -1.45 0.96
CA SER A 114 7.60 -2.31 0.91
C SER A 114 8.74 -1.72 0.08
N ILE A 115 8.43 -1.04 -1.03
CA ILE A 115 9.42 -0.31 -1.84
C ILE A 115 9.96 0.90 -1.06
N ARG A 116 9.07 1.68 -0.44
CA ARG A 116 9.43 2.90 0.28
C ARG A 116 10.39 2.63 1.43
N TYR A 117 10.08 1.62 2.25
CA TYR A 117 10.86 1.25 3.44
C TYR A 117 11.86 0.12 3.18
N GLY A 118 11.89 -0.40 1.95
CA GLY A 118 12.84 -1.41 1.49
C GLY A 118 14.27 -0.89 1.48
N LYS A 119 15.22 -1.83 1.60
CA LYS A 119 16.66 -1.59 1.39
C LYS A 119 16.96 -1.55 -0.10
N GLU A 120 17.97 -0.82 -0.51
CA GLU A 120 18.54 -0.91 -1.86
C GLU A 120 18.99 -2.34 -2.15
N GLY A 121 18.68 -2.85 -3.32
CA GLY A 121 18.89 -4.27 -3.66
C GLY A 121 17.99 -5.25 -2.89
N GLY A 122 16.93 -4.74 -2.24
CA GLY A 122 16.02 -5.51 -1.40
C GLY A 122 15.03 -6.39 -2.16
N GLN A 123 14.06 -6.93 -1.44
CA GLN A 123 13.04 -7.79 -2.04
C GLN A 123 11.68 -7.62 -1.36
N THR A 124 10.63 -7.69 -2.17
CA THR A 124 9.23 -7.82 -1.77
C THR A 124 8.70 -9.15 -2.26
N ARG A 125 8.11 -9.93 -1.37
CA ARG A 125 7.50 -11.23 -1.69
C ARG A 125 6.02 -11.20 -1.35
N ILE A 126 5.18 -11.54 -2.32
CA ILE A 126 3.75 -11.75 -2.11
C ILE A 126 3.51 -13.24 -2.15
N ARG A 127 2.99 -13.80 -1.06
CA ARG A 127 2.72 -15.23 -0.91
C ARG A 127 1.25 -15.47 -0.63
N PHE A 128 0.75 -16.58 -1.15
CA PHE A 128 -0.63 -17.03 -0.98
C PHE A 128 -0.63 -18.42 -0.36
N ARG A 129 -1.52 -18.66 0.60
CA ARG A 129 -1.66 -19.95 1.25
C ARG A 129 -3.13 -20.31 1.38
N ASP A 130 -3.49 -21.51 0.92
CA ASP A 130 -4.83 -22.05 1.08
C ASP A 130 -5.07 -22.46 2.55
N MET A 131 -6.17 -21.94 3.14
CA MET A 131 -6.59 -22.20 4.52
C MET A 131 -8.02 -22.76 4.56
N LEU A 132 -8.34 -23.70 3.67
CA LEU A 132 -9.63 -24.35 3.52
C LEU A 132 -10.72 -23.41 2.95
N ASP A 133 -11.30 -22.56 3.76
CA ASP A 133 -12.37 -21.62 3.42
C ASP A 133 -11.87 -20.20 3.11
N LYS A 134 -10.59 -19.94 3.32
CA LYS A 134 -9.92 -18.65 3.10
C LYS A 134 -8.61 -18.81 2.38
N ILE A 135 -8.18 -17.73 1.74
CA ILE A 135 -6.81 -17.58 1.23
C ILE A 135 -6.09 -16.59 2.12
N LEU A 136 -4.98 -17.04 2.74
CA LEU A 136 -4.06 -16.14 3.43
C LEU A 136 -3.14 -15.50 2.40
N ILE A 137 -3.03 -14.18 2.47
CA ILE A 137 -2.14 -13.35 1.67
C ILE A 137 -1.09 -12.74 2.60
N GLU A 138 0.17 -12.87 2.26
CA GLU A 138 1.29 -12.30 2.99
C GLU A 138 2.13 -11.44 2.05
N VAL A 139 2.35 -10.18 2.42
CA VAL A 139 3.29 -9.26 1.75
C VAL A 139 4.46 -9.05 2.68
N GLU A 140 5.61 -9.56 2.29
CA GLU A 140 6.86 -9.56 3.06
C GLU A 140 7.89 -8.67 2.39
N ASP A 141 8.56 -7.82 3.16
CA ASP A 141 9.75 -7.08 2.78
C ASP A 141 10.93 -7.40 3.69
N ASN A 142 12.14 -7.17 3.20
CA ASN A 142 13.37 -7.22 3.97
C ASN A 142 13.94 -5.83 4.25
N GLY A 143 13.07 -4.84 4.42
CA GLY A 143 13.40 -3.44 4.61
C GLY A 143 13.88 -3.07 6.02
N SER A 144 13.59 -1.83 6.43
CA SER A 144 13.99 -1.28 7.73
C SER A 144 13.32 -1.96 8.92
N GLY A 145 12.20 -2.65 8.72
CA GLY A 145 11.36 -3.16 9.80
C GLY A 145 10.70 -2.06 10.62
N ILE A 146 9.98 -2.47 11.65
CA ILE A 146 9.17 -1.61 12.54
C ILE A 146 9.55 -1.95 13.98
N ALA A 147 9.78 -0.95 14.81
CA ALA A 147 10.06 -1.13 16.24
C ALA A 147 8.83 -1.70 16.98
N LYS A 148 9.05 -2.49 18.02
CA LYS A 148 7.96 -3.16 18.76
C LYS A 148 6.95 -2.19 19.36
N GLU A 149 7.41 -1.04 19.82
CA GLU A 149 6.58 0.03 20.37
C GLU A 149 5.64 0.66 19.32
N ASP A 150 6.01 0.63 18.04
CA ASP A 150 5.23 1.21 16.95
C ASP A 150 4.19 0.24 16.38
N LEU A 151 4.41 -1.09 16.52
CA LEU A 151 3.52 -2.11 15.93
C LEU A 151 2.03 -1.94 16.27
N PRO A 152 1.63 -1.61 17.50
CA PRO A 152 0.21 -1.42 17.82
C PRO A 152 -0.42 -0.24 17.08
N ARG A 153 0.38 0.71 16.61
CA ARG A 153 -0.05 2.00 16.08
C ARG A 153 0.08 2.15 14.56
N VAL A 154 0.74 1.21 13.88
CA VAL A 154 1.03 1.35 12.43
C VAL A 154 -0.22 1.47 11.56
N PHE A 155 -1.38 1.02 12.04
CA PHE A 155 -2.66 1.15 11.36
C PHE A 155 -3.47 2.39 11.78
N GLU A 156 -2.95 3.22 12.70
CA GLU A 156 -3.60 4.49 13.05
C GLU A 156 -3.44 5.50 11.89
N ARG A 157 -4.46 6.34 11.71
CA ARG A 157 -4.44 7.41 10.70
C ARG A 157 -3.33 8.41 11.02
N PHE A 158 -2.60 8.83 9.99
CA PHE A 158 -1.49 9.79 10.09
C PHE A 158 -0.32 9.33 10.95
N TYR A 159 -0.33 8.08 11.45
CA TYR A 159 0.78 7.56 12.22
C TYR A 159 1.99 7.27 11.32
N ARG A 160 3.18 7.61 11.83
CA ARG A 160 4.46 7.42 11.14
C ARG A 160 5.56 7.21 12.18
N THR A 161 6.39 6.21 12.00
CA THR A 161 7.51 5.88 12.88
C THR A 161 8.64 6.94 12.83
N ASP A 162 8.84 7.57 11.66
CA ASP A 162 9.90 8.58 11.43
C ASP A 162 9.31 9.93 11.02
N LYS A 163 9.32 10.91 11.94
CA LYS A 163 8.83 12.27 11.69
C LYS A 163 9.77 13.12 10.78
N GLY A 164 11.04 12.73 10.62
CA GLY A 164 12.06 13.49 9.90
C GLY A 164 12.29 13.02 8.45
N ARG A 165 12.82 11.83 8.25
CA ARG A 165 13.16 11.26 6.93
C ARG A 165 11.96 11.06 6.01
N SER A 166 10.81 10.80 6.58
CA SER A 166 9.60 10.46 5.82
C SER A 166 8.88 11.67 5.21
N ARG A 167 9.23 12.93 5.57
CA ARG A 167 8.69 14.14 4.89
C ARG A 167 9.16 14.24 3.45
N GLU A 168 10.39 13.84 3.17
CA GLU A 168 10.96 13.85 1.82
C GLU A 168 10.44 12.68 0.95
N GLN A 169 10.05 11.56 1.57
CA GLN A 169 9.54 10.37 0.88
C GLN A 169 8.02 10.39 0.61
N GLY A 170 7.31 11.48 0.92
CA GLY A 170 5.96 11.76 0.41
C GLY A 170 4.79 10.95 1.00
N GLY A 171 4.96 10.12 2.03
CA GLY A 171 3.88 9.32 2.60
C GLY A 171 2.82 10.13 3.36
N THR A 172 1.52 9.83 3.16
CA THR A 172 0.39 10.47 3.85
C THR A 172 0.22 9.99 5.30
N GLY A 173 0.66 8.77 5.60
CA GLY A 173 0.36 8.07 6.85
C GLY A 173 -1.06 7.48 6.89
N LEU A 174 -1.74 7.42 5.75
CA LEU A 174 -3.08 6.87 5.62
C LEU A 174 -3.10 5.49 4.98
N GLY A 175 -2.09 5.11 4.21
CA GLY A 175 -2.09 3.86 3.43
C GLY A 175 -2.37 2.60 4.25
N LEU A 176 -1.72 2.41 5.42
CA LEU A 176 -1.98 1.25 6.27
C LEU A 176 -3.33 1.34 7.00
N ALA A 177 -3.82 2.54 7.31
CA ALA A 177 -5.17 2.72 7.83
C ALA A 177 -6.22 2.32 6.78
N ILE A 178 -6.02 2.70 5.51
CA ILE A 178 -6.88 2.28 4.40
C ILE A 178 -6.88 0.77 4.26
N VAL A 179 -5.70 0.13 4.26
CA VAL A 179 -5.58 -1.33 4.21
C VAL A 179 -6.41 -1.99 5.32
N LYS A 180 -6.29 -1.50 6.55
CA LYS A 180 -7.07 -2.00 7.68
C LYS A 180 -8.57 -1.84 7.44
N HIS A 181 -9.05 -0.65 7.06
CA HIS A 181 -10.48 -0.41 6.82
C HIS A 181 -11.03 -1.29 5.69
N ILE A 182 -10.28 -1.46 4.60
CA ILE A 182 -10.69 -2.34 3.49
C ILE A 182 -10.82 -3.78 3.97
N VAL A 183 -9.81 -4.31 4.65
CA VAL A 183 -9.81 -5.70 5.13
C VAL A 183 -10.93 -5.93 6.16
N GLU A 184 -11.14 -4.98 7.08
CA GLU A 184 -12.23 -5.03 8.07
C GLU A 184 -13.61 -4.95 7.41
N ALA A 185 -13.78 -4.15 6.35
CA ALA A 185 -15.03 -4.09 5.58
C ALA A 185 -15.36 -5.43 4.91
N HIS A 186 -14.34 -6.24 4.57
CA HIS A 186 -14.54 -7.62 4.06
C HIS A 186 -14.79 -8.65 5.18
N GLY A 187 -14.92 -8.22 6.45
CA GLY A 187 -15.11 -9.10 7.60
C GLY A 187 -13.84 -9.84 8.05
N GLU A 188 -12.68 -9.39 7.58
CA GLU A 188 -11.39 -10.03 7.84
C GLU A 188 -10.49 -9.14 8.71
N ARG A 189 -9.29 -9.64 9.06
CA ARG A 189 -8.31 -8.90 9.87
C ARG A 189 -6.97 -8.84 9.17
N ILE A 190 -6.32 -7.67 9.27
CA ILE A 190 -4.91 -7.53 8.91
C ILE A 190 -4.04 -7.62 10.16
N THR A 191 -2.91 -8.28 10.02
CA THR A 191 -1.88 -8.40 11.06
C THR A 191 -0.52 -8.01 10.51
N VAL A 192 0.40 -7.63 11.39
CA VAL A 192 1.79 -7.32 11.04
C VAL A 192 2.74 -8.04 11.97
N ARG A 193 3.79 -8.63 11.42
CA ARG A 193 4.98 -9.11 12.13
C ARG A 193 6.17 -8.35 11.56
N SER A 194 6.99 -7.80 12.43
CA SER A 194 8.16 -7.03 11.99
C SER A 194 9.24 -7.06 13.05
N GLU A 195 10.47 -6.95 12.59
CA GLU A 195 11.65 -6.79 13.42
C GLU A 195 12.53 -5.68 12.82
N LEU A 196 12.92 -4.73 13.66
CA LEU A 196 13.72 -3.58 13.25
C LEU A 196 15.05 -4.02 12.64
N GLY A 197 15.35 -3.52 11.45
CA GLY A 197 16.54 -3.88 10.67
C GLY A 197 16.42 -5.17 9.85
N VAL A 198 15.38 -5.98 10.05
CA VAL A 198 15.14 -7.26 9.35
C VAL A 198 14.12 -7.11 8.23
N GLY A 199 12.95 -6.53 8.54
CA GLY A 199 11.85 -6.33 7.62
C GLY A 199 10.48 -6.52 8.25
N SER A 200 9.43 -6.53 7.40
CA SER A 200 8.04 -6.64 7.85
C SER A 200 7.27 -7.67 7.02
N THR A 201 6.25 -8.26 7.63
CA THR A 201 5.27 -9.12 6.94
C THR A 201 3.87 -8.66 7.35
N PHE A 202 3.11 -8.19 6.39
CA PHE A 202 1.70 -7.87 6.53
C PHE A 202 0.88 -9.04 6.02
N SER A 203 -0.11 -9.49 6.81
CA SER A 203 -0.90 -10.69 6.50
C SER A 203 -2.38 -10.42 6.68
N PHE A 204 -3.19 -10.85 5.71
CA PHE A 204 -4.64 -10.79 5.77
C PHE A 204 -5.26 -11.98 5.03
N THR A 205 -6.55 -12.24 5.25
CA THR A 205 -7.28 -13.33 4.60
C THR A 205 -8.39 -12.79 3.71
N LEU A 206 -8.79 -13.58 2.72
CA LEU A 206 -10.00 -13.37 1.91
C LEU A 206 -10.80 -14.66 1.82
N LYS A 207 -12.13 -14.55 1.70
CA LYS A 207 -13.01 -15.69 1.54
C LYS A 207 -12.71 -16.39 0.22
N LYS A 208 -12.39 -17.68 0.29
CA LYS A 208 -12.14 -18.55 -0.87
C LYS A 208 -13.47 -18.89 -1.56
N VAL A 209 -13.45 -18.92 -2.88
CA VAL A 209 -14.55 -19.46 -3.68
C VAL A 209 -14.21 -20.90 -4.07
N ASN A 210 -15.09 -21.86 -3.70
CA ASN A 210 -14.93 -23.24 -4.13
C ASN A 210 -15.32 -23.40 -5.61
N LEU A 211 -14.55 -24.19 -6.37
CA LEU A 211 -14.79 -24.45 -7.79
C LEU A 211 -16.19 -25.01 -8.09
N GLN A 212 -16.84 -25.63 -7.11
CA GLN A 212 -18.22 -26.14 -7.23
C GLN A 212 -19.27 -25.02 -7.27
N GLU A 213 -18.96 -23.82 -6.80
CA GLU A 213 -19.81 -22.63 -6.82
C GLU A 213 -19.62 -21.76 -8.08
N MET A 214 -18.81 -22.22 -9.04
CA MET A 214 -18.53 -21.52 -10.30
C MET A 214 -19.43 -21.92 -11.47
N LYS A 215 -20.50 -22.70 -11.20
CA LYS A 215 -21.53 -23.05 -12.21
C LYS A 215 -22.67 -22.06 -12.21
#